data_76642df78ab5e35dcb5b7117807c690b
#
_entry.id   76642df78ab5e35dcb5b7117807c690b
#
_cell.length_a   1.000
_cell.length_b   1.000
_cell.length_c   1.000
_cell.angle_alpha   90.00
_cell.angle_beta   90.00
_cell.angle_gamma   90.00
#
_symmetry.space_group_name_H-M   'P 1'
#
loop_
_entity.id
_entity.type
_entity.pdbx_description
1 polymer ?
#
loop_
_entity_poly.entity_id
_entity_poly.type
_entity_poly.pdbx_seq_one_letter_code
_entity_poly.pdbx_strand_id
1 'polypeptide(L)'
;MEMINIEKELQENAYPGRGIIIGKSADGKKAVTAYFIMGRSVNSRNRVFVAEGDAMRTKAFDESKMTDPHLIIYYPVRVLGNKTIVTNGDQTDTIYDGMDKQQTFEQSLRVRQYEPDGPNYTPRISGIMHI
;
A
#
# COMPACT_ATOMS: atom_id res chain seq x y z
N MET A 1 22.66 -5.38 12.49
CA MET A 1 21.67 -4.87 11.50
C MET A 1 22.17 -3.54 10.97
N GLU A 2 22.21 -3.40 9.66
CA GLU A 2 22.59 -2.15 9.03
C GLU A 2 21.38 -1.20 9.00
N MET A 3 21.60 0.04 9.38
CA MET A 3 20.55 1.07 9.29
C MET A 3 20.66 1.79 7.94
N ILE A 4 19.55 1.84 7.23
CA ILE A 4 19.45 2.50 5.92
C ILE A 4 18.91 3.92 6.14
N ASN A 5 19.55 4.90 5.47
CA ASN A 5 19.01 6.25 5.40
C ASN A 5 17.97 6.27 4.26
N ILE A 6 16.69 6.18 4.62
CA ILE A 6 15.60 6.08 3.65
C ILE A 6 15.51 7.31 2.75
N GLU A 7 15.77 8.50 3.27
CA GLU A 7 15.75 9.73 2.47
C GLU A 7 16.78 9.67 1.35
N LYS A 8 18.01 9.29 1.68
CA LYS A 8 19.09 9.14 0.71
C LYS A 8 18.78 8.07 -0.34
N GLU A 9 18.31 6.92 0.11
CA GLU A 9 17.94 5.81 -0.79
C GLU A 9 16.87 6.22 -1.81
N LEU A 10 15.84 6.96 -1.37
CA LEU A 10 14.78 7.43 -2.25
C LEU A 10 15.26 8.51 -3.21
N GLN A 11 16.12 9.44 -2.74
CA GLN A 11 16.65 10.51 -3.57
C GLN A 11 17.58 10.00 -4.68
N GLU A 12 18.37 8.98 -4.38
CA GLU A 12 19.35 8.43 -5.31
C GLU A 12 18.78 7.37 -6.26
N ASN A 13 17.54 6.94 -6.04
CA ASN A 13 16.90 5.90 -6.85
C ASN A 13 15.95 6.53 -7.86
N ALA A 14 16.27 6.43 -9.14
CA ALA A 14 15.46 6.98 -10.22
C ALA A 14 14.06 6.34 -10.30
N TYR A 15 13.91 5.10 -9.83
CA TYR A 15 12.63 4.41 -9.77
C TYR A 15 12.52 3.60 -8.48
N PRO A 16 12.10 4.23 -7.36
CA PRO A 16 11.97 3.51 -6.09
C PRO A 16 10.80 2.52 -6.06
N GLY A 17 9.90 2.58 -7.02
CA GLY A 17 8.77 1.66 -7.09
C GLY A 17 7.75 1.91 -5.99
N ARG A 18 7.37 0.83 -5.28
CA ARG A 18 6.43 0.88 -4.16
C ARG A 18 7.08 0.35 -2.89
N GLY A 19 6.75 0.98 -1.76
CA GLY A 19 7.27 0.52 -0.48
C GLY A 19 6.33 0.84 0.66
N ILE A 20 6.37 0.00 1.70
CA ILE A 20 5.64 0.20 2.94
C ILE A 20 6.63 0.36 4.09
N ILE A 21 6.27 1.20 5.05
CA ILE A 21 7.04 1.41 6.27
C ILE A 21 6.09 1.19 7.45
N ILE A 22 6.53 0.41 8.41
CA ILE A 22 5.81 0.16 9.65
C ILE A 22 6.75 0.44 10.81
N GLY A 23 6.30 1.22 11.78
CA GLY A 23 7.16 1.57 12.90
C GLY A 23 6.44 2.36 13.98
N LYS A 24 7.25 2.99 14.81
CA LYS A 24 6.79 3.87 15.89
C LYS A 24 7.38 5.27 15.68
N SER A 25 6.65 6.27 16.18
CA SER A 25 7.19 7.63 16.26
C SER A 25 8.43 7.67 17.17
N ALA A 26 9.25 8.72 17.02
CA ALA A 26 10.48 8.87 17.79
C ALA A 26 10.25 8.85 19.30
N ASP A 27 9.12 9.40 19.77
CA ASP A 27 8.74 9.38 21.19
C ASP A 27 8.06 8.07 21.62
N GLY A 28 7.89 7.11 20.71
CA GLY A 28 7.27 5.80 20.97
C GLY A 28 5.77 5.82 21.23
N LYS A 29 5.12 6.97 21.08
CA LYS A 29 3.71 7.14 21.44
C LYS A 29 2.73 6.82 20.32
N LYS A 30 3.21 6.80 19.07
CA LYS A 30 2.35 6.57 17.90
C LYS A 30 2.84 5.40 17.09
N ALA A 31 1.91 4.54 16.68
CA ALA A 31 2.15 3.58 15.61
C ALA A 31 2.08 4.32 14.27
N VAL A 32 3.01 4.04 13.38
CA VAL A 32 3.12 4.75 12.10
C VAL A 32 3.18 3.73 10.98
N THR A 33 2.33 3.93 9.98
CA THR A 33 2.47 3.27 8.69
C THR A 33 2.64 4.33 7.61
N ALA A 34 3.48 4.04 6.64
CA ALA A 34 3.66 4.91 5.47
C ALA A 34 3.71 4.05 4.21
N TYR A 35 3.25 4.64 3.12
CA TYR A 35 3.27 4.03 1.81
C TYR A 35 3.79 5.04 0.81
N PHE A 36 4.74 4.64 -0.01
CA PHE A 36 5.19 5.45 -1.13
C PHE A 36 5.05 4.66 -2.43
N ILE A 37 4.83 5.39 -3.51
CA ILE A 37 4.57 4.79 -4.81
C ILE A 37 5.05 5.70 -5.94
N MET A 38 5.65 5.07 -6.95
CA MET A 38 5.97 5.71 -8.21
C MET A 38 5.44 4.82 -9.34
N GLY A 39 4.53 5.37 -10.16
CA GLY A 39 4.00 4.66 -11.32
C GLY A 39 4.95 4.65 -12.49
N ARG A 40 4.85 3.64 -13.37
CA ARG A 40 5.66 3.53 -14.58
C ARG A 40 5.02 4.22 -15.78
N SER A 41 3.70 4.15 -15.89
CA SER A 41 2.96 4.71 -17.03
C SER A 41 2.36 6.07 -16.68
N VAL A 42 1.97 6.82 -17.69
CA VAL A 42 1.22 8.08 -17.52
C VAL A 42 -0.07 7.82 -16.73
N ASN A 43 -0.79 6.75 -17.07
CA ASN A 43 -2.03 6.38 -16.37
C ASN A 43 -1.77 6.06 -14.89
N SER A 44 -0.75 5.28 -14.57
CA SER A 44 -0.41 4.93 -13.19
C SER A 44 0.11 6.10 -12.37
N ARG A 45 0.66 7.13 -13.00
CA ARG A 45 1.14 8.35 -12.33
C ARG A 45 0.02 9.36 -12.08
N ASN A 46 -1.14 9.17 -12.70
CA ASN A 46 -2.28 10.08 -12.62
C ASN A 46 -3.10 9.78 -11.35
N ARG A 47 -2.48 9.93 -10.17
CA ARG A 47 -3.17 9.66 -8.90
C ARG A 47 -2.58 10.45 -7.75
N VAL A 48 -3.41 10.63 -6.73
CA VAL A 48 -3.06 11.23 -5.45
C VAL A 48 -3.60 10.36 -4.33
N PHE A 49 -3.11 10.57 -3.11
CA PHE A 49 -3.66 9.95 -1.91
C PHE A 49 -4.74 10.83 -1.31
N VAL A 50 -5.81 10.21 -0.83
CA VAL A 50 -6.92 10.88 -0.16
C VAL A 50 -7.23 10.15 1.14
N ALA A 51 -7.30 10.90 2.23
CA ALA A 51 -7.77 10.36 3.50
C ALA A 51 -9.30 10.16 3.43
N GLU A 52 -9.76 9.02 3.91
CA GLU A 52 -11.18 8.68 3.96
C GLU A 52 -11.46 7.99 5.30
N GLY A 53 -11.92 8.77 6.28
CA GLY A 53 -12.03 8.29 7.65
C GLY A 53 -10.65 7.93 8.19
N ASP A 54 -10.50 6.70 8.67
CA ASP A 54 -9.23 6.14 9.12
C ASP A 54 -8.48 5.39 8.01
N ALA A 55 -9.03 5.38 6.80
CA ALA A 55 -8.42 4.76 5.63
C ALA A 55 -7.72 5.78 4.75
N MET A 56 -6.84 5.29 3.90
CA MET A 56 -6.20 6.05 2.84
C MET A 56 -6.50 5.36 1.52
N ARG A 57 -6.92 6.12 0.50
CA ARG A 57 -7.10 5.55 -0.83
C ARG A 57 -6.37 6.36 -1.90
N THR A 58 -6.12 5.73 -3.03
CA THR A 58 -5.68 6.43 -4.22
C THR A 58 -6.89 6.97 -4.97
N LYS A 59 -6.69 8.07 -5.67
CA LYS A 59 -7.71 8.73 -6.49
C LYS A 59 -7.03 9.29 -7.73
N ALA A 60 -7.74 9.34 -8.85
CA ALA A 60 -7.22 9.99 -10.04
C ALA A 60 -6.93 11.47 -9.75
N PHE A 61 -5.75 11.93 -10.16
CA PHE A 61 -5.44 13.35 -10.13
C PHE A 61 -6.30 14.12 -11.13
N ASP A 62 -6.44 13.57 -12.35
CA ASP A 62 -7.30 14.10 -13.41
C ASP A 62 -8.21 12.97 -13.90
N GLU A 63 -9.46 12.99 -13.47
CA GLU A 63 -10.46 11.96 -13.79
C GLU A 63 -10.64 11.82 -15.32
N SER A 64 -10.56 12.92 -16.06
CA SER A 64 -10.77 12.91 -17.52
C SER A 64 -9.67 12.13 -18.25
N LYS A 65 -8.52 11.94 -17.63
CA LYS A 65 -7.36 11.23 -18.19
C LYS A 65 -7.19 9.82 -17.67
N MET A 66 -8.05 9.38 -16.76
CA MET A 66 -8.00 8.02 -16.22
C MET A 66 -8.58 7.04 -17.22
N THR A 67 -7.74 6.16 -17.77
CA THR A 67 -8.15 5.22 -18.82
C THR A 67 -8.51 3.85 -18.27
N ASP A 68 -7.77 3.38 -17.25
CA ASP A 68 -7.97 2.08 -16.63
C ASP A 68 -7.62 2.17 -15.14
N PRO A 69 -8.62 2.14 -14.24
CA PRO A 69 -8.38 2.20 -12.80
C PRO A 69 -7.87 0.88 -12.22
N HIS A 70 -7.92 -0.22 -12.98
CA HIS A 70 -7.50 -1.52 -12.49
C HIS A 70 -6.03 -1.50 -12.05
N LEU A 71 -5.74 -2.04 -10.90
CA LEU A 71 -4.42 -2.10 -10.27
C LEU A 71 -3.83 -0.75 -9.81
N ILE A 72 -4.49 0.38 -10.09
CA ILE A 72 -3.97 1.70 -9.71
C ILE A 72 -4.85 2.45 -8.72
N ILE A 73 -6.14 2.14 -8.65
CA ILE A 73 -7.08 2.73 -7.69
C ILE A 73 -7.45 1.68 -6.65
N TYR A 74 -7.08 1.91 -5.41
CA TYR A 74 -7.26 0.98 -4.29
C TYR A 74 -7.03 1.70 -2.95
N TYR A 75 -7.22 0.99 -1.86
CA TYR A 75 -6.90 1.47 -0.51
C TYR A 75 -5.55 0.89 -0.07
N PRO A 76 -4.47 1.66 -0.05
CA PRO A 76 -3.20 1.15 0.49
C PRO A 76 -3.23 0.97 2.01
N VAL A 77 -4.11 1.68 2.71
CA VAL A 77 -4.23 1.60 4.17
C VAL A 77 -5.68 1.49 4.59
N ARG A 78 -5.99 0.49 5.42
CA ARG A 78 -7.29 0.36 6.08
C ARG A 78 -7.08 -0.08 7.53
N VAL A 79 -8.02 0.31 8.38
CA VAL A 79 -8.00 -0.02 9.80
C VAL A 79 -9.17 -0.94 10.13
N LEU A 80 -8.90 -2.05 10.80
CA LEU A 80 -9.89 -2.99 11.30
C LEU A 80 -9.68 -3.18 12.81
N GLY A 81 -10.51 -2.52 13.63
CA GLY A 81 -10.35 -2.54 15.07
C GLY A 81 -9.00 -1.98 15.50
N ASN A 82 -8.19 -2.79 16.18
CA ASN A 82 -6.83 -2.40 16.60
C ASN A 82 -5.74 -2.76 15.59
N LYS A 83 -6.10 -3.08 14.36
CA LYS A 83 -5.16 -3.49 13.32
C LYS A 83 -5.13 -2.47 12.20
N THR A 84 -3.93 -2.05 11.81
CA THR A 84 -3.71 -1.23 10.62
C THR A 84 -3.08 -2.10 9.56
N ILE A 85 -3.73 -2.16 8.39
CA ILE A 85 -3.31 -2.95 7.24
C ILE A 85 -2.74 -1.99 6.20
N VAL A 86 -1.53 -2.28 5.70
CA VAL A 86 -0.89 -1.47 4.67
C VAL A 86 -0.36 -2.39 3.56
N THR A 87 -0.69 -2.07 2.31
CA THR A 87 -0.23 -2.86 1.16
C THR A 87 0.05 -1.97 -0.05
N ASN A 88 0.63 -2.57 -1.07
CA ASN A 88 0.91 -1.91 -2.34
C ASN A 88 -0.18 -2.13 -3.40
N GLY A 89 -1.36 -2.61 -3.02
CA GLY A 89 -2.40 -2.89 -4.00
C GLY A 89 -3.77 -3.16 -3.39
N ASP A 90 -4.64 -3.74 -4.18
CA ASP A 90 -6.02 -4.00 -3.78
C ASP A 90 -6.17 -5.16 -2.78
N GLN A 91 -5.09 -5.88 -2.48
CA GLN A 91 -5.13 -6.93 -1.47
C GLN A 91 -5.36 -6.41 -0.05
N THR A 92 -5.28 -5.09 0.17
CA THR A 92 -5.74 -4.48 1.43
C THR A 92 -7.18 -4.89 1.74
N ASP A 93 -8.05 -4.83 0.74
CA ASP A 93 -9.45 -5.24 0.89
C ASP A 93 -9.59 -6.73 1.14
N THR A 94 -8.78 -7.53 0.46
CA THR A 94 -8.74 -8.99 0.67
C THR A 94 -8.39 -9.33 2.12
N ILE A 95 -7.38 -8.67 2.67
CA ILE A 95 -6.95 -8.86 4.07
C ILE A 95 -8.04 -8.39 5.02
N TYR A 96 -8.57 -7.19 4.78
CA TYR A 96 -9.63 -6.62 5.62
C TYR A 96 -10.84 -7.54 5.69
N ASP A 97 -11.35 -7.98 4.54
CA ASP A 97 -12.53 -8.83 4.46
C ASP A 97 -12.29 -10.21 5.08
N GLY A 98 -11.12 -10.79 4.83
CA GLY A 98 -10.74 -12.09 5.40
C GLY A 98 -10.64 -12.03 6.92
N MET A 99 -9.96 -11.03 7.45
CA MET A 99 -9.80 -10.87 8.90
C MET A 99 -11.11 -10.50 9.60
N ASP A 100 -11.97 -9.74 8.92
CA ASP A 100 -13.32 -9.44 9.42
C ASP A 100 -14.17 -10.72 9.55
N LYS A 101 -13.86 -11.74 8.77
CA LYS A 101 -14.47 -13.08 8.82
C LYS A 101 -13.67 -14.07 9.65
N GLN A 102 -12.80 -13.61 10.55
CA GLN A 102 -12.05 -14.41 11.49
C GLN A 102 -10.87 -15.20 10.88
N GLN A 103 -10.47 -14.89 9.66
CA GLN A 103 -9.24 -15.45 9.09
C GLN A 103 -8.01 -14.72 9.66
N THR A 104 -6.87 -15.38 9.66
CA THR A 104 -5.60 -14.72 9.98
C THR A 104 -5.14 -13.87 8.79
N PHE A 105 -4.18 -12.98 9.04
CA PHE A 105 -3.54 -12.19 7.99
C PHE A 105 -3.02 -13.10 6.86
N GLU A 106 -2.30 -14.14 7.20
CA GLU A 106 -1.73 -15.07 6.23
C GLU A 106 -2.80 -15.85 5.49
N GLN A 107 -3.83 -16.32 6.19
CA GLN A 107 -4.93 -17.06 5.57
C GLN A 107 -5.67 -16.20 4.54
N SER A 108 -5.90 -14.93 4.87
CA SER A 108 -6.61 -14.02 3.97
C SER A 108 -5.86 -13.82 2.65
N LEU A 109 -4.54 -13.87 2.68
CA LEU A 109 -3.68 -13.65 1.50
C LEU A 109 -3.51 -14.87 0.60
N ARG A 110 -3.92 -16.07 1.04
CA ARG A 110 -3.73 -17.31 0.25
C ARG A 110 -4.47 -17.32 -1.08
N VAL A 111 -5.50 -16.49 -1.24
CA VAL A 111 -6.26 -16.36 -2.48
C VAL A 111 -5.62 -15.37 -3.46
N ARG A 112 -4.54 -14.73 -3.09
CA ARG A 112 -3.87 -13.72 -3.91
C ARG A 112 -2.52 -14.19 -4.43
N GLN A 113 -2.13 -13.65 -5.57
CA GLN A 113 -0.81 -13.84 -6.17
C GLN A 113 -0.32 -12.48 -6.68
N TYR A 114 0.84 -12.46 -7.33
CA TYR A 114 1.37 -11.23 -7.93
C TYR A 114 0.33 -10.55 -8.82
N GLU A 115 0.52 -9.27 -9.12
CA GLU A 115 -0.38 -8.51 -9.98
C GLU A 115 -0.32 -9.04 -11.42
N PRO A 116 -1.46 -9.07 -12.15
CA PRO A 116 -1.50 -9.54 -13.54
C PRO A 116 -1.04 -8.46 -14.53
N ASP A 117 0.02 -7.73 -14.20
CA ASP A 117 0.55 -6.63 -15.00
C ASP A 117 1.76 -7.06 -15.83
N GLY A 118 1.62 -8.16 -16.58
CA GLY A 118 2.70 -8.61 -17.46
C GLY A 118 3.26 -7.48 -18.34
N PRO A 119 4.58 -7.43 -18.58
CA PRO A 119 5.60 -8.41 -18.20
C PRO A 119 6.16 -8.25 -16.79
N ASN A 120 5.72 -7.27 -16.01
CA ASN A 120 6.27 -6.93 -14.70
C ASN A 120 5.87 -7.94 -13.63
N TYR A 121 4.61 -8.38 -13.61
CA TYR A 121 4.04 -9.25 -12.57
C TYR A 121 4.43 -8.77 -11.18
N THR A 122 4.06 -7.52 -10.88
CA THR A 122 4.47 -6.81 -9.66
C THR A 122 4.17 -7.64 -8.41
N PRO A 123 5.18 -7.93 -7.58
CA PRO A 123 4.95 -8.63 -6.31
C PRO A 123 4.05 -7.83 -5.38
N ARG A 124 3.23 -8.54 -4.62
CA ARG A 124 2.41 -7.93 -3.58
C ARG A 124 3.20 -7.87 -2.29
N ILE A 125 3.27 -6.69 -1.69
CA ILE A 125 3.84 -6.50 -0.36
C ILE A 125 2.74 -6.05 0.58
N SER A 126 2.70 -6.64 1.76
CA SER A 126 1.64 -6.41 2.73
C SER A 126 2.19 -6.41 4.14
N GLY A 127 1.65 -5.56 4.99
CA GLY A 127 2.01 -5.48 6.37
C GLY A 127 0.80 -5.25 7.26
N ILE A 128 0.92 -5.66 8.50
CA ILE A 128 -0.11 -5.44 9.51
C ILE A 128 0.55 -4.97 10.81
N MET A 129 -0.09 -4.01 11.46
CA MET A 129 0.34 -3.49 12.74
C MET A 129 -0.79 -3.64 13.75
N HIS A 130 -0.51 -4.27 14.86
CA HIS A 130 -1.43 -4.39 15.99
C HIS A 130 -1.11 -3.29 16.99
N ILE A 131 -2.14 -2.62 17.46
CA ILE A 131 -2.01 -1.52 18.42
C ILE A 131 -2.53 -1.94 19.78
#